data_7d28a342f87554770657359bbd596da1
#
_entry.id   7d28a342f87554770657359bbd596da1
#
_cell.length_a   1.000
_cell.length_b   1.000
_cell.length_c   1.000
_cell.angle_alpha   90.00
_cell.angle_beta   90.00
_cell.angle_gamma   90.00
#
_symmetry.space_group_name_H-M   'P 1'
#
loop_
_entity.id
_entity.type
_entity.pdbx_description
1 polymer ?
#
loop_
_entity_poly.entity_id
_entity_poly.type
_entity_poly.pdbx_seq_one_letter_code
_entity_poly.pdbx_strand_id
1 'polypeptide(L)'
;MRSDNLLTPQEWLAQQSTDNSSLYVVMSNTSDANPLKAYYEAREAFVPLPIWEGTPYADWQPVMPYLGRLSPNSTFLNWAAQEKHKDWGWLALATHEPAAIVEHLKSLTKAFMPDGSEVFFRFWDGRHLVPVIQTLNQQFSTVLPCFDQYWVNQFNASITPSTYQIARTYPWWSVPQTVLDALHENDASTLIDNLMQHIQENHPDIYFKFPEINLLQKIKRFVQRQETDMDDTAQLIAQLEKDASL
;
A
#
# COMPACT_ATOMS: atom_id res chain seq x y z
N MET A 1 17.87 -18.63 1.93
CA MET A 1 17.73 -17.32 2.58
C MET A 1 18.19 -16.27 1.57
N ARG A 2 17.26 -15.64 0.85
CA ARG A 2 17.58 -14.42 0.11
C ARG A 2 17.60 -13.31 1.15
N SER A 3 18.74 -12.63 1.31
CA SER A 3 18.79 -11.33 1.97
C SER A 3 17.85 -10.44 1.16
N ASP A 4 16.69 -10.08 1.73
CA ASP A 4 15.87 -9.02 1.20
C ASP A 4 16.67 -7.73 1.34
N ASN A 5 17.41 -7.40 0.29
CA ASN A 5 18.14 -6.15 0.21
C ASN A 5 17.08 -5.07 0.00
N LEU A 6 16.66 -4.44 1.09
CA LEU A 6 15.69 -3.35 1.08
C LEU A 6 16.30 -2.18 0.30
N LEU A 7 15.87 -2.02 -0.96
CA LEU A 7 16.39 -0.99 -1.85
C LEU A 7 15.69 0.35 -1.58
N THR A 8 16.45 1.42 -1.53
CA THR A 8 15.88 2.77 -1.67
C THR A 8 15.28 2.95 -3.07
N PRO A 9 14.37 3.94 -3.27
CA PRO A 9 13.82 4.21 -4.61
C PRO A 9 14.90 4.48 -5.65
N GLN A 10 15.98 5.17 -5.28
CA GLN A 10 17.10 5.47 -6.17
C GLN A 10 17.89 4.22 -6.55
N GLU A 11 18.21 3.36 -5.57
CA GLU A 11 18.92 2.10 -5.82
C GLU A 11 18.08 1.15 -6.67
N TRP A 12 16.75 1.09 -6.42
CA TRP A 12 15.83 0.35 -7.24
C TRP A 12 15.82 0.88 -8.67
N LEU A 13 15.67 2.19 -8.85
CA LEU A 13 15.61 2.82 -10.17
C LEU A 13 16.91 2.62 -10.96
N ALA A 14 18.07 2.70 -10.29
CA ALA A 14 19.39 2.49 -10.90
C ALA A 14 19.58 1.07 -11.47
N GLN A 15 18.79 0.09 -11.02
CA GLN A 15 18.82 -1.28 -11.50
C GLN A 15 17.88 -1.50 -12.71
N GLN A 16 17.08 -0.49 -13.09
CA GLN A 16 16.12 -0.60 -14.16
C GLN A 16 16.64 0.01 -15.47
N SER A 17 16.19 -0.55 -16.60
CA SER A 17 16.35 0.11 -17.91
C SER A 17 15.23 1.15 -18.07
N THR A 18 15.60 2.41 -18.20
CA THR A 18 14.65 3.52 -18.35
C THR A 18 14.60 4.08 -19.78
N ASP A 19 15.25 3.43 -20.77
CA ASP A 19 15.41 3.97 -22.12
C ASP A 19 14.07 4.27 -22.83
N ASN A 20 13.04 3.47 -22.54
CA ASN A 20 11.69 3.63 -23.12
C ASN A 20 10.59 3.75 -22.07
N SER A 21 10.94 3.88 -20.79
CA SER A 21 9.97 3.91 -19.68
C SER A 21 10.01 5.26 -18.95
N SER A 22 8.86 5.72 -18.51
CA SER A 22 8.74 6.86 -17.61
C SER A 22 8.52 6.39 -16.17
N LEU A 23 9.07 7.15 -15.23
CA LEU A 23 8.84 6.91 -13.80
C LEU A 23 7.56 7.61 -13.36
N TYR A 24 6.64 6.84 -12.79
CA TYR A 24 5.37 7.31 -12.26
C TYR A 24 5.29 7.11 -10.76
N VAL A 25 4.46 7.94 -10.15
CA VAL A 25 4.04 7.81 -8.75
C VAL A 25 2.51 7.82 -8.68
N VAL A 26 1.94 6.86 -7.97
CA VAL A 26 0.54 6.90 -7.56
C VAL A 26 0.50 7.32 -6.11
N MET A 27 -0.24 8.39 -5.81
CA MET A 27 -0.26 9.06 -4.51
C MET A 27 -1.62 8.94 -3.84
N SER A 28 -1.61 8.59 -2.56
CA SER A 28 -2.80 8.55 -1.69
C SER A 28 -2.98 9.90 -1.00
N ASN A 29 -4.07 10.59 -1.30
CA ASN A 29 -4.36 11.89 -0.64
C ASN A 29 -4.97 11.73 0.76
N THR A 30 -5.21 10.49 1.21
CA THR A 30 -5.68 10.19 2.57
C THR A 30 -4.56 9.93 3.56
N SER A 31 -3.30 9.85 3.08
CA SER A 31 -2.15 9.60 3.94
C SER A 31 -1.72 10.86 4.69
N ASP A 32 -1.42 10.73 5.97
CA ASP A 32 -0.82 11.80 6.78
C ASP A 32 0.58 12.18 6.31
N ALA A 33 1.24 11.34 5.52
CA ALA A 33 2.50 11.64 4.85
C ALA A 33 2.42 12.81 3.85
N ASN A 34 1.23 13.16 3.39
CA ASN A 34 0.99 14.24 2.44
C ASN A 34 1.82 14.13 1.13
N PRO A 35 1.76 12.99 0.40
CA PRO A 35 2.61 12.77 -0.78
C PRO A 35 2.39 13.78 -1.89
N LEU A 36 1.17 14.30 -2.04
CA LEU A 36 0.88 15.33 -3.05
C LEU A 36 1.62 16.65 -2.75
N LYS A 37 1.73 17.04 -1.47
CA LYS A 37 2.55 18.18 -1.04
C LYS A 37 4.02 17.94 -1.36
N ALA A 38 4.56 16.76 -1.02
CA ALA A 38 5.94 16.39 -1.32
C ALA A 38 6.22 16.42 -2.84
N TYR A 39 5.26 16.01 -3.65
CA TYR A 39 5.35 16.07 -5.10
C TYR A 39 5.49 17.52 -5.61
N TYR A 40 4.65 18.44 -5.13
CA TYR A 40 4.75 19.86 -5.51
C TYR A 40 6.05 20.52 -5.00
N GLU A 41 6.54 20.13 -3.85
CA GLU A 41 7.84 20.58 -3.31
C GLU A 41 9.02 20.08 -4.16
N ALA A 42 8.90 18.91 -4.77
CA ALA A 42 9.88 18.39 -5.73
C ALA A 42 9.92 19.16 -7.06
N ARG A 43 8.94 20.01 -7.35
CA ARG A 43 8.86 20.90 -8.53
C ARG A 43 8.97 20.16 -9.87
N GLU A 44 8.30 19.02 -9.95
CA GLU A 44 8.21 18.29 -11.21
C GLU A 44 7.46 19.10 -12.26
N ALA A 45 7.89 18.97 -13.52
CA ALA A 45 7.25 19.68 -14.64
C ALA A 45 5.85 19.14 -14.98
N PHE A 46 5.58 17.89 -14.59
CA PHE A 46 4.30 17.25 -14.85
C PHE A 46 3.29 17.60 -13.75
N VAL A 47 2.12 18.09 -14.16
CA VAL A 47 1.01 18.35 -13.21
C VAL A 47 0.34 17.02 -12.85
N PRO A 48 0.20 16.69 -11.56
CA PRO A 48 -0.44 15.43 -11.17
C PRO A 48 -1.88 15.34 -11.66
N LEU A 49 -2.24 14.18 -12.21
CA LEU A 49 -3.58 13.92 -12.74
C LEU A 49 -4.46 13.30 -11.64
N PRO A 50 -5.63 13.90 -11.35
CA PRO A 50 -6.60 13.31 -10.43
C PRO A 50 -7.23 12.06 -11.08
N ILE A 51 -7.12 10.91 -10.40
CA ILE A 51 -7.52 9.63 -11.00
C ILE A 51 -9.04 9.53 -11.18
N TRP A 52 -9.84 10.16 -10.31
CA TRP A 52 -11.30 10.08 -10.39
C TRP A 52 -11.96 11.23 -11.18
N GLU A 53 -11.18 12.06 -11.87
CA GLU A 53 -11.74 13.09 -12.71
C GLU A 53 -12.67 12.50 -13.79
N GLY A 54 -13.87 13.08 -13.93
CA GLY A 54 -14.90 12.57 -14.85
C GLY A 54 -15.64 11.31 -14.36
N THR A 55 -15.48 10.93 -13.10
CA THR A 55 -16.25 9.86 -12.43
C THR A 55 -17.26 10.48 -11.45
N PRO A 56 -18.23 9.69 -10.90
CA PRO A 56 -19.11 10.14 -9.82
C PRO A 56 -18.37 10.57 -8.53
N TYR A 57 -17.07 10.30 -8.42
CA TYR A 57 -16.22 10.62 -7.27
C TYR A 57 -15.33 11.85 -7.50
N ALA A 58 -15.52 12.58 -8.59
CA ALA A 58 -14.71 13.75 -8.95
C ALA A 58 -14.70 14.84 -7.86
N ASP A 59 -15.80 14.99 -7.11
CA ASP A 59 -15.92 15.97 -6.03
C ASP A 59 -15.29 15.51 -4.70
N TRP A 60 -14.78 14.28 -4.62
CA TRP A 60 -14.15 13.73 -3.41
C TRP A 60 -12.67 14.15 -3.29
N GLN A 61 -12.40 15.44 -3.47
CA GLN A 61 -11.05 16.01 -3.49
C GLN A 61 -10.16 15.60 -2.29
N PRO A 62 -10.65 15.57 -1.03
CA PRO A 62 -9.81 15.22 0.12
C PRO A 62 -9.26 13.79 0.09
N VAL A 63 -9.92 12.88 -0.64
CA VAL A 63 -9.55 11.47 -0.73
C VAL A 63 -9.13 11.03 -2.13
N MET A 64 -9.07 11.96 -3.08
CA MET A 64 -8.71 11.75 -4.48
C MET A 64 -7.29 11.19 -4.60
N PRO A 65 -7.08 10.03 -5.21
CA PRO A 65 -5.73 9.58 -5.57
C PRO A 65 -5.24 10.30 -6.84
N TYR A 66 -3.92 10.46 -6.94
CA TYR A 66 -3.28 11.18 -8.05
C TYR A 66 -2.20 10.32 -8.73
N LEU A 67 -2.07 10.49 -10.04
CA LEU A 67 -0.94 10.01 -10.83
C LEU A 67 0.02 11.16 -11.10
N GLY A 68 1.27 11.06 -10.67
CA GLY A 68 2.37 11.95 -11.01
C GLY A 68 3.38 11.27 -11.93
N ARG A 69 4.16 12.06 -12.67
CA ARG A 69 5.35 11.59 -13.39
C ARG A 69 6.57 12.29 -12.81
N LEU A 70 7.60 11.51 -12.51
CA LEU A 70 8.82 11.97 -11.87
C LEU A 70 9.99 11.97 -12.85
N SER A 71 10.88 12.94 -12.71
CA SER A 71 12.21 12.85 -13.29
C SER A 71 13.08 11.81 -12.55
N PRO A 72 14.03 11.13 -13.19
CA PRO A 72 14.88 10.14 -12.54
C PRO A 72 15.69 10.70 -11.36
N ASN A 73 15.95 12.00 -11.35
CA ASN A 73 16.69 12.71 -10.29
C ASN A 73 15.77 13.50 -9.35
N SER A 74 14.48 13.16 -9.31
CA SER A 74 13.49 13.83 -8.47
C SER A 74 13.87 13.81 -6.99
N THR A 75 13.72 14.95 -6.31
CA THR A 75 13.86 15.02 -4.84
C THR A 75 12.73 14.27 -4.12
N PHE A 76 11.61 13.99 -4.80
CA PHE A 76 10.56 13.13 -4.29
C PHE A 76 11.07 11.73 -3.92
N LEU A 77 12.06 11.18 -4.65
CA LEU A 77 12.65 9.87 -4.33
C LEU A 77 13.38 9.88 -2.97
N ASN A 78 14.00 11.02 -2.60
CA ASN A 78 14.62 11.18 -1.28
C ASN A 78 13.56 11.20 -0.18
N TRP A 79 12.44 11.90 -0.43
CA TRP A 79 11.31 11.91 0.49
C TRP A 79 10.73 10.50 0.66
N ALA A 80 10.45 9.79 -0.43
CA ALA A 80 9.90 8.43 -0.41
C ALA A 80 10.83 7.42 0.30
N ALA A 81 12.17 7.61 0.21
CA ALA A 81 13.15 6.79 0.91
C ALA A 81 13.10 6.95 2.44
N GLN A 82 12.68 8.11 2.93
CA GLN A 82 12.67 8.47 4.35
C GLN A 82 11.27 8.35 4.98
N GLU A 83 10.22 8.23 4.14
CA GLU A 83 8.85 8.19 4.62
C GLU A 83 8.55 6.88 5.36
N LYS A 84 7.95 7.01 6.55
CA LYS A 84 7.61 5.89 7.43
C LYS A 84 6.19 5.40 7.24
N HIS A 85 5.28 6.28 6.84
CA HIS A 85 3.91 5.90 6.53
C HIS A 85 3.89 5.02 5.28
N LYS A 86 3.22 3.90 5.35
CA LYS A 86 3.20 2.91 4.25
C LYS A 86 2.00 3.08 3.31
N ASP A 87 1.12 4.03 3.58
CA ASP A 87 -0.13 4.29 2.84
C ASP A 87 -0.03 5.47 1.87
N TRP A 88 1.14 6.10 1.74
CA TRP A 88 1.33 7.30 0.91
C TRP A 88 1.19 7.04 -0.59
N GLY A 89 1.44 5.81 -1.04
CA GLY A 89 1.43 5.45 -2.45
C GLY A 89 2.54 4.48 -2.84
N TRP A 90 2.96 4.57 -4.12
CA TRP A 90 3.98 3.71 -4.70
C TRP A 90 4.58 4.30 -5.98
N LEU A 91 5.73 3.75 -6.40
CA LEU A 91 6.45 4.11 -7.62
C LEU A 91 6.38 2.96 -8.62
N ALA A 92 6.33 3.29 -9.91
CA ALA A 92 6.42 2.29 -10.98
C ALA A 92 6.99 2.85 -12.28
N LEU A 93 7.49 1.96 -13.13
CA LEU A 93 7.88 2.26 -14.50
C LEU A 93 6.79 1.81 -15.47
N ALA A 94 6.56 2.61 -16.50
CA ALA A 94 5.63 2.32 -17.57
C ALA A 94 6.10 2.92 -18.89
N THR A 95 5.77 2.23 -19.99
CA THR A 95 5.94 2.73 -21.36
C THR A 95 4.70 3.47 -21.87
N HIS A 96 3.61 3.41 -21.13
CA HIS A 96 2.31 4.00 -21.50
C HIS A 96 2.24 5.48 -21.18
N GLU A 97 1.46 6.20 -22.00
CA GLU A 97 1.18 7.61 -21.76
C GLU A 97 0.30 7.82 -20.50
N PRO A 98 0.49 8.94 -19.77
CA PRO A 98 -0.22 9.21 -18.51
C PRO A 98 -1.76 9.10 -18.63
N ALA A 99 -2.34 9.58 -19.74
CA ALA A 99 -3.79 9.51 -19.94
C ALA A 99 -4.31 8.06 -19.99
N ALA A 100 -3.59 7.17 -20.67
CA ALA A 100 -3.95 5.76 -20.76
C ALA A 100 -3.83 5.07 -19.39
N ILE A 101 -2.81 5.42 -18.61
CA ILE A 101 -2.64 4.92 -17.24
C ILE A 101 -3.80 5.38 -16.36
N VAL A 102 -4.16 6.67 -16.38
CA VAL A 102 -5.29 7.22 -15.59
C VAL A 102 -6.59 6.51 -15.96
N GLU A 103 -6.89 6.34 -17.24
CA GLU A 103 -8.12 5.64 -17.66
C GLU A 103 -8.16 4.19 -17.16
N HIS A 104 -7.02 3.50 -17.14
CA HIS A 104 -6.96 2.16 -16.56
C HIS A 104 -7.16 2.19 -15.02
N LEU A 105 -6.49 3.09 -14.31
CA LEU A 105 -6.65 3.25 -12.86
C LEU A 105 -8.10 3.64 -12.47
N LYS A 106 -8.76 4.48 -13.27
CA LYS A 106 -10.20 4.76 -13.11
C LYS A 106 -11.03 3.47 -13.16
N SER A 107 -10.73 2.59 -14.11
CA SER A 107 -11.47 1.33 -14.28
C SER A 107 -11.33 0.37 -13.10
N LEU A 108 -10.35 0.59 -12.24
CA LEU A 108 -10.07 -0.17 -11.00
C LEU A 108 -10.60 0.52 -9.74
N THR A 109 -11.31 1.66 -9.85
CA THR A 109 -11.85 2.38 -8.68
C THR A 109 -12.69 1.46 -7.78
N LYS A 110 -13.43 0.53 -8.38
CA LYS A 110 -14.17 -0.52 -7.68
C LYS A 110 -13.81 -1.90 -8.20
N ALA A 111 -13.97 -2.88 -7.33
CA ALA A 111 -13.82 -4.30 -7.63
C ALA A 111 -15.02 -5.08 -7.06
N PHE A 112 -15.24 -6.28 -7.56
CA PHE A 112 -16.21 -7.22 -6.99
C PHE A 112 -15.55 -8.08 -5.91
N MET A 113 -16.23 -8.20 -4.79
CA MET A 113 -15.93 -9.23 -3.79
C MET A 113 -16.46 -10.59 -4.26
N PRO A 114 -16.02 -11.73 -3.68
CA PRO A 114 -16.51 -13.06 -4.05
C PRO A 114 -18.03 -13.25 -3.87
N ASP A 115 -18.64 -12.50 -2.97
CA ASP A 115 -20.09 -12.48 -2.74
C ASP A 115 -20.87 -11.63 -3.77
N GLY A 116 -20.15 -10.97 -4.70
CA GLY A 116 -20.70 -10.08 -5.72
C GLY A 116 -20.92 -8.64 -5.26
N SER A 117 -20.61 -8.30 -4.01
CA SER A 117 -20.67 -6.91 -3.54
C SER A 117 -19.56 -6.06 -4.16
N GLU A 118 -19.84 -4.76 -4.37
CA GLU A 118 -18.88 -3.81 -4.90
C GLU A 118 -18.17 -3.07 -3.77
N VAL A 119 -16.84 -3.01 -3.85
CA VAL A 119 -16.00 -2.28 -2.90
C VAL A 119 -15.02 -1.37 -3.62
N PHE A 120 -14.56 -0.30 -2.94
CA PHE A 120 -13.43 0.48 -3.44
C PHE A 120 -12.16 -0.37 -3.38
N PHE A 121 -11.47 -0.50 -4.51
CA PHE A 121 -10.15 -1.12 -4.55
C PHE A 121 -9.09 -0.05 -4.28
N ARG A 122 -8.53 -0.05 -3.08
CA ARG A 122 -7.54 0.94 -2.62
C ARG A 122 -6.15 0.68 -3.21
N PHE A 123 -6.03 0.57 -4.53
CA PHE A 123 -4.76 0.33 -5.22
C PHE A 123 -3.70 1.43 -4.97
N TRP A 124 -4.14 2.61 -4.58
CA TRP A 124 -3.24 3.74 -4.25
C TRP A 124 -2.57 3.62 -2.89
N ASP A 125 -2.99 2.72 -2.04
CA ASP A 125 -2.44 2.47 -0.72
C ASP A 125 -1.43 1.32 -0.77
N GLY A 126 -0.16 1.62 -0.51
CA GLY A 126 0.91 0.63 -0.58
C GLY A 126 0.74 -0.55 0.37
N ARG A 127 0.03 -0.37 1.51
CA ARG A 127 -0.26 -1.46 2.47
C ARG A 127 -1.15 -2.52 1.85
N HIS A 128 -2.12 -2.10 1.03
CA HIS A 128 -3.03 -3.00 0.33
C HIS A 128 -2.42 -3.55 -0.96
N LEU A 129 -1.62 -2.74 -1.66
CA LEU A 129 -1.06 -3.14 -2.95
C LEU A 129 -0.02 -4.26 -2.83
N VAL A 130 0.86 -4.21 -1.82
CA VAL A 130 1.91 -5.22 -1.63
C VAL A 130 1.36 -6.64 -1.49
N PRO A 131 0.39 -6.94 -0.60
CA PRO A 131 -0.21 -8.27 -0.51
C PRO A 131 -0.85 -8.74 -1.82
N VAL A 132 -1.49 -7.82 -2.56
CA VAL A 132 -2.10 -8.14 -3.87
C VAL A 132 -1.03 -8.55 -4.87
N ILE A 133 0.06 -7.78 -5.00
CA ILE A 133 1.17 -8.12 -5.91
C ILE A 133 1.80 -9.46 -5.51
N GLN A 134 2.07 -9.68 -4.23
CA GLN A 134 2.70 -10.90 -3.74
C GLN A 134 1.84 -12.14 -4.00
N THR A 135 0.52 -12.03 -3.78
CA THR A 135 -0.42 -13.14 -3.97
C THR A 135 -0.62 -13.48 -5.44
N LEU A 136 -0.82 -12.45 -6.29
CA LEU A 136 -1.07 -12.65 -7.71
C LEU A 136 0.22 -12.91 -8.51
N ASN A 137 1.36 -12.44 -8.01
CA ASN A 137 2.65 -12.56 -8.69
C ASN A 137 2.54 -12.09 -10.15
N GLN A 138 2.97 -12.88 -11.14
CA GLN A 138 2.91 -12.53 -12.57
C GLN A 138 1.47 -12.30 -13.07
N GLN A 139 0.46 -12.91 -12.44
CA GLN A 139 -0.95 -12.66 -12.77
C GLN A 139 -1.40 -11.22 -12.44
N PHE A 140 -0.66 -10.49 -11.62
CA PHE A 140 -0.93 -9.07 -11.34
C PHE A 140 -0.91 -8.21 -12.62
N SER A 141 -0.20 -8.63 -13.66
CA SER A 141 -0.24 -8.01 -15.00
C SER A 141 -1.64 -7.97 -15.62
N THR A 142 -2.57 -8.83 -15.19
CA THR A 142 -3.96 -8.79 -15.64
C THR A 142 -4.79 -7.71 -14.96
N VAL A 143 -4.34 -7.25 -13.79
CA VAL A 143 -4.99 -6.20 -12.98
C VAL A 143 -4.40 -4.83 -13.31
N LEU A 144 -3.07 -4.71 -13.32
CA LEU A 144 -2.34 -3.47 -13.66
C LEU A 144 -1.34 -3.70 -14.81
N PRO A 145 -1.83 -3.89 -16.06
CA PRO A 145 -0.98 -4.20 -17.22
C PRO A 145 -0.12 -3.04 -17.70
N CYS A 146 -0.40 -1.82 -17.23
CA CYS A 146 0.28 -0.60 -17.68
C CYS A 146 1.66 -0.38 -17.04
N PHE A 147 2.01 -1.14 -16.00
CA PHE A 147 3.29 -1.04 -15.31
C PHE A 147 4.02 -2.38 -15.33
N ASP A 148 5.35 -2.34 -15.34
CA ASP A 148 6.20 -3.52 -15.39
C ASP A 148 7.17 -3.62 -14.20
N GLN A 149 7.55 -2.50 -13.59
CA GLN A 149 8.44 -2.44 -12.44
C GLN A 149 7.77 -1.64 -11.33
N TYR A 150 7.77 -2.18 -10.11
CA TYR A 150 7.13 -1.58 -8.95
C TYR A 150 8.11 -1.42 -7.80
N TRP A 151 8.01 -0.28 -7.10
CA TRP A 151 8.61 -0.05 -5.79
C TRP A 151 7.52 0.44 -4.83
N VAL A 152 7.25 -0.35 -3.80
CA VAL A 152 6.17 -0.11 -2.83
C VAL A 152 6.70 -0.38 -1.43
N ASN A 153 6.91 0.65 -0.62
CA ASN A 153 7.37 0.49 0.78
C ASN A 153 8.61 -0.41 0.92
N GLN A 154 9.64 -0.20 0.09
CA GLN A 154 10.86 -1.00 0.01
C GLN A 154 10.67 -2.42 -0.60
N PHE A 155 9.43 -2.87 -0.79
CA PHE A 155 9.15 -4.03 -1.63
C PHE A 155 9.29 -3.65 -3.10
N ASN A 156 9.93 -4.51 -3.89
CA ASN A 156 10.06 -4.32 -5.32
C ASN A 156 9.59 -5.57 -6.07
N ALA A 157 8.94 -5.35 -7.21
CA ALA A 157 8.45 -6.41 -8.07
C ALA A 157 8.67 -6.07 -9.55
N SER A 158 9.04 -7.11 -10.31
CA SER A 158 9.09 -7.06 -11.76
C SER A 158 7.98 -7.98 -12.30
N ILE A 159 7.04 -7.38 -13.03
CA ILE A 159 5.86 -8.04 -13.58
C ILE A 159 5.93 -7.95 -15.09
N THR A 160 5.92 -9.08 -15.79
CA THR A 160 5.90 -9.07 -17.23
C THR A 160 4.57 -8.52 -17.72
N PRO A 161 4.54 -7.41 -18.49
CA PRO A 161 3.30 -6.84 -18.98
C PRO A 161 2.48 -7.86 -19.78
N SER A 162 1.20 -7.95 -19.48
CA SER A 162 0.26 -8.67 -20.33
C SER A 162 -0.15 -7.78 -21.52
N THR A 163 -0.78 -8.38 -22.52
CA THR A 163 -1.33 -7.61 -23.65
C THR A 163 -2.31 -6.57 -23.09
N TYR A 164 -1.95 -5.30 -23.18
CA TYR A 164 -2.75 -4.19 -22.66
C TYR A 164 -4.10 -4.14 -23.38
N GLN A 165 -5.17 -4.39 -22.68
CA GLN A 165 -6.52 -4.10 -23.14
C GLN A 165 -6.98 -2.80 -22.48
N ILE A 166 -7.30 -1.83 -23.32
CA ILE A 166 -7.78 -0.49 -22.94
C ILE A 166 -8.96 -0.58 -21.95
N ALA A 167 -9.06 0.43 -21.11
CA ALA A 167 -10.00 0.65 -20.03
C ALA A 167 -11.31 -0.12 -20.12
N ARG A 168 -11.55 -0.94 -19.11
CA ARG A 168 -12.83 -1.63 -18.92
C ARG A 168 -13.77 -0.73 -18.12
N THR A 169 -15.06 -0.90 -18.30
CA THR A 169 -16.06 -0.24 -17.43
C THR A 169 -16.02 -0.90 -16.06
N TYR A 170 -15.80 -0.12 -15.00
CA TYR A 170 -15.77 -0.64 -13.63
C TYR A 170 -17.20 -0.92 -13.09
N PRO A 171 -17.31 -1.86 -12.13
CA PRO A 171 -16.28 -2.79 -11.69
C PRO A 171 -16.13 -3.95 -12.69
N TRP A 172 -14.92 -4.41 -12.91
CA TRP A 172 -14.66 -5.55 -13.80
C TRP A 172 -13.78 -6.63 -13.16
N TRP A 173 -12.98 -6.24 -12.17
CA TRP A 173 -12.09 -7.16 -11.48
C TRP A 173 -12.80 -7.79 -10.29
N SER A 174 -12.82 -9.13 -10.25
CA SER A 174 -13.27 -9.89 -9.08
C SER A 174 -12.05 -10.26 -8.24
N VAL A 175 -12.06 -9.84 -6.97
CA VAL A 175 -10.97 -10.10 -6.03
C VAL A 175 -10.96 -11.59 -5.69
N PRO A 176 -9.85 -12.32 -5.96
CA PRO A 176 -9.76 -13.71 -5.55
C PRO A 176 -9.78 -13.87 -4.02
N GLN A 177 -10.37 -14.96 -3.52
CA GLN A 177 -10.39 -15.23 -2.07
C GLN A 177 -8.98 -15.25 -1.47
N THR A 178 -7.99 -15.80 -2.17
CA THR A 178 -6.60 -15.83 -1.72
C THR A 178 -6.00 -14.43 -1.50
N VAL A 179 -6.44 -13.43 -2.26
CA VAL A 179 -6.03 -12.03 -2.05
C VAL A 179 -6.68 -11.46 -0.79
N LEU A 180 -7.95 -11.76 -0.54
CA LEU A 180 -8.63 -11.33 0.68
C LEU A 180 -7.99 -11.95 1.92
N ASP A 181 -7.68 -13.24 1.87
CA ASP A 181 -7.01 -13.94 2.97
C ASP A 181 -5.65 -13.28 3.28
N ALA A 182 -4.85 -12.97 2.24
CA ALA A 182 -3.57 -12.29 2.40
C ALA A 182 -3.72 -10.85 2.94
N LEU A 183 -4.76 -10.12 2.55
CA LEU A 183 -5.05 -8.79 3.09
C LEU A 183 -5.43 -8.86 4.56
N HIS A 184 -6.28 -9.81 4.96
CA HIS A 184 -6.65 -10.02 6.36
C HIS A 184 -5.44 -10.41 7.22
N GLU A 185 -4.56 -11.28 6.73
CA GLU A 185 -3.32 -11.65 7.43
C GLU A 185 -2.39 -10.43 7.61
N ASN A 186 -2.29 -9.58 6.59
CA ASN A 186 -1.48 -8.36 6.63
C ASN A 186 -2.06 -7.32 7.61
N ASP A 187 -3.38 -7.14 7.62
CA ASP A 187 -4.07 -6.24 8.55
C ASP A 187 -3.90 -6.71 10.00
N ALA A 188 -4.03 -8.00 10.26
CA ALA A 188 -3.78 -8.59 11.57
C ALA A 188 -2.32 -8.40 12.03
N SER A 189 -1.34 -8.57 11.14
CA SER A 189 0.07 -8.31 11.43
C SER A 189 0.30 -6.83 11.78
N THR A 190 -0.26 -5.92 10.99
CA THR A 190 -0.16 -4.48 11.23
C THR A 190 -0.79 -4.08 12.57
N LEU A 191 -1.94 -4.66 12.91
CA LEU A 191 -2.59 -4.43 14.21
C LEU A 191 -1.72 -4.93 15.36
N ILE A 192 -1.12 -6.10 15.24
CA ILE A 192 -0.22 -6.67 16.25
C ILE A 192 0.99 -5.75 16.47
N ASP A 193 1.61 -5.27 15.39
CA ASP A 193 2.76 -4.37 15.47
C ASP A 193 2.38 -3.03 16.12
N ASN A 194 1.22 -2.46 15.79
CA ASN A 194 0.70 -1.25 16.39
C ASN A 194 0.40 -1.44 17.90
N LEU A 195 -0.18 -2.57 18.29
CA LEU A 195 -0.43 -2.89 19.69
C LEU A 195 0.87 -3.07 20.49
N MET A 196 1.88 -3.73 19.91
CA MET A 196 3.22 -3.85 20.51
C MET A 196 3.83 -2.48 20.77
N GLN A 197 3.81 -1.60 19.75
CA GLN A 197 4.33 -0.24 19.87
C GLN A 197 3.54 0.56 20.92
N HIS A 198 2.22 0.49 20.91
CA HIS A 198 1.37 1.17 21.90
C HIS A 198 1.70 0.75 23.33
N ILE A 199 1.89 -0.56 23.58
CA ILE A 199 2.26 -1.07 24.92
C ILE A 199 3.65 -0.58 25.29
N GLN A 200 4.61 -0.59 24.37
CA GLN A 200 5.97 -0.11 24.60
C GLN A 200 6.00 1.38 24.99
N GLU A 201 5.21 2.21 24.30
CA GLU A 201 5.22 3.68 24.48
C GLU A 201 4.37 4.13 25.68
N ASN A 202 3.21 3.52 25.90
CA ASN A 202 2.23 4.00 26.88
C ASN A 202 2.16 3.15 28.16
N HIS A 203 2.65 1.90 28.12
CA HIS A 203 2.66 0.94 29.23
C HIS A 203 4.01 0.25 29.39
N PRO A 204 5.13 1.00 29.50
CA PRO A 204 6.48 0.42 29.54
C PRO A 204 6.67 -0.55 30.72
N ASP A 205 5.98 -0.34 31.81
CA ASP A 205 5.96 -1.22 32.99
C ASP A 205 5.39 -2.62 32.68
N ILE A 206 4.41 -2.72 31.78
CA ILE A 206 3.88 -3.99 31.27
C ILE A 206 4.83 -4.56 30.24
N TYR A 207 5.32 -3.74 29.30
CA TYR A 207 6.23 -4.19 28.25
C TYR A 207 7.45 -4.92 28.80
N PHE A 208 8.11 -4.35 29.81
CA PHE A 208 9.32 -4.95 30.41
C PHE A 208 9.08 -6.11 31.37
N LYS A 209 7.82 -6.43 31.72
CA LYS A 209 7.50 -7.63 32.51
C LYS A 209 7.53 -8.93 31.71
N PHE A 210 7.43 -8.84 30.38
CA PHE A 210 7.42 -10.02 29.54
C PHE A 210 8.64 -10.03 28.61
N PRO A 211 9.26 -11.20 28.32
CA PRO A 211 10.10 -11.33 27.15
C PRO A 211 9.30 -10.95 25.89
N GLU A 212 9.92 -10.19 24.99
CA GLU A 212 9.26 -9.65 23.79
C GLU A 212 8.51 -10.72 22.98
N ILE A 213 9.12 -11.91 22.82
CA ILE A 213 8.50 -13.02 22.11
C ILE A 213 7.21 -13.53 22.80
N ASN A 214 7.17 -13.50 24.13
CA ASN A 214 6.01 -13.92 24.89
C ASN A 214 4.89 -12.89 24.81
N LEU A 215 5.24 -11.60 24.88
CA LEU A 215 4.30 -10.50 24.70
C LEU A 215 3.68 -10.54 23.31
N LEU A 216 4.50 -10.70 22.27
CA LEU A 216 4.05 -10.86 20.90
C LEU A 216 3.07 -12.03 20.74
N GLN A 217 3.34 -13.19 21.34
CA GLN A 217 2.43 -14.32 21.27
C GLN A 217 1.10 -14.08 22.02
N LYS A 218 1.13 -13.34 23.13
CA LYS A 218 -0.09 -12.96 23.87
C LYS A 218 -0.96 -12.04 23.03
N ILE A 219 -0.36 -11.02 22.40
CA ILE A 219 -1.06 -10.09 21.51
C ILE A 219 -1.64 -10.83 20.29
N LYS A 220 -0.86 -11.71 19.65
CA LYS A 220 -1.35 -12.54 18.53
C LYS A 220 -2.57 -13.37 18.91
N ARG A 221 -2.54 -14.02 20.08
CA ARG A 221 -3.69 -14.79 20.57
C ARG A 221 -4.89 -13.93 20.87
N PHE A 222 -4.67 -12.71 21.35
CA PHE A 222 -5.73 -11.76 21.60
C PHE A 222 -6.40 -11.32 20.31
N VAL A 223 -5.62 -10.87 19.31
CA VAL A 223 -6.12 -10.49 17.98
C VAL A 223 -6.86 -11.62 17.27
N GLN A 224 -6.37 -12.88 17.38
CA GLN A 224 -7.01 -14.04 16.76
C GLN A 224 -8.34 -14.47 17.43
N ARG A 225 -8.60 -14.06 18.67
CA ARG A 225 -9.83 -14.43 19.41
C ARG A 225 -10.98 -13.47 19.23
N GLN A 226 -10.69 -12.27 18.74
CA GLN A 226 -11.70 -11.21 18.61
C GLN A 226 -11.93 -10.88 17.13
N GLU A 227 -13.22 -10.75 16.75
CA GLU A 227 -13.63 -9.97 15.58
C GLU A 227 -13.47 -8.50 15.99
N THR A 228 -12.36 -7.89 15.61
CA THR A 228 -11.71 -6.75 16.28
C THR A 228 -12.47 -5.45 16.06
N ASP A 229 -13.05 -4.91 17.13
CA ASP A 229 -13.37 -3.48 17.25
C ASP A 229 -12.25 -2.76 18.01
N MET A 230 -11.94 -1.49 17.67
CA MET A 230 -10.82 -0.72 18.27
C MET A 230 -10.98 -0.43 19.79
N ASP A 231 -12.08 -0.81 20.41
CA ASP A 231 -12.35 -0.64 21.84
C ASP A 231 -11.63 -1.66 22.76
N ASP A 232 -10.89 -2.61 22.15
CA ASP A 232 -10.34 -3.77 22.86
C ASP A 232 -8.94 -3.58 23.45
N THR A 233 -8.26 -2.45 23.19
CA THR A 233 -6.91 -2.20 23.72
C THR A 233 -6.90 -2.20 25.25
N ALA A 234 -7.94 -1.63 25.88
CA ALA A 234 -8.09 -1.63 27.33
C ALA A 234 -8.24 -3.05 27.92
N GLN A 235 -8.94 -3.95 27.23
CA GLN A 235 -9.11 -5.34 27.62
C GLN A 235 -7.78 -6.10 27.51
N LEU A 236 -7.01 -5.87 26.43
CA LEU A 236 -5.68 -6.44 26.28
C LEU A 236 -4.76 -6.02 27.42
N ILE A 237 -4.73 -4.73 27.77
CA ILE A 237 -3.92 -4.20 28.85
C ILE A 237 -4.31 -4.84 30.19
N ALA A 238 -5.60 -4.88 30.53
CA ALA A 238 -6.09 -5.52 31.75
C ALA A 238 -5.74 -7.00 31.81
N GLN A 239 -5.78 -7.72 30.69
CA GLN A 239 -5.36 -9.13 30.62
C GLN A 239 -3.85 -9.27 30.85
N LEU A 240 -3.03 -8.40 30.25
CA LEU A 240 -1.58 -8.43 30.43
C LEU A 240 -1.17 -8.10 31.86
N GLU A 241 -1.84 -7.12 32.52
CA GLU A 241 -1.63 -6.79 33.93
C GLU A 241 -1.92 -8.00 34.83
N LYS A 242 -3.03 -8.70 34.59
CA LYS A 242 -3.38 -9.92 35.33
C LYS A 242 -2.34 -11.01 35.14
N ASP A 243 -1.90 -11.24 33.89
CA ASP A 243 -0.89 -12.23 33.56
C ASP A 243 0.50 -11.91 34.14
N ALA A 244 0.80 -10.63 34.33
CA ALA A 244 2.05 -10.14 34.93
C ALA A 244 2.06 -10.24 36.47
N SER A 245 0.90 -10.52 37.08
CA SER A 245 0.73 -10.63 38.53
C SER A 245 0.77 -12.09 39.02
N LEU A 246 0.88 -13.04 38.09
CA LEU A 246 0.99 -14.49 38.33
C LEU A 246 2.44 -14.95 38.25
#